data_9cb9e55676b5693e7df53a28a1301e78
#
_entry.id   9cb9e55676b5693e7df53a28a1301e78
#
_cell.length_a   1.000
_cell.length_b   1.000
_cell.length_c   1.000
_cell.angle_alpha   90.00
_cell.angle_beta   90.00
_cell.angle_gamma   90.00
#
_symmetry.space_group_name_H-M   'P 1'
#
loop_
_entity.id
_entity.type
_entity.pdbx_description
1 polymer ?
#
loop_
_entity_poly.entity_id
_entity_poly.type
_entity_poly.pdbx_seq_one_letter_code
_entity_poly.pdbx_strand_id
1 'polypeptide(L)'
;ETYYRIKRDIPNFQKFIREQLGWKLIHTENLLKLEKRPAHAEPFMGIEEFTEIRDYCILCVILMYLEDKEEQAPFLLSELISYVETQLKAYMTIDWTSFTQRKSLVRVLQYMEKLQMIRVRDGRSEGFGAEAGQEVLYENTGYSKYFATSFPGAVSYTHLTLPTKLE
;
A
#
# COMPACT_ATOMS: atom_id res chain seq x y z
N GLU A 1 13.13 18.95 -10.82
CA GLU A 1 14.36 19.64 -10.38
C GLU A 1 14.85 19.09 -9.04
N THR A 2 14.01 18.98 -8.02
CA THR A 2 14.38 18.50 -6.67
C THR A 2 14.92 17.07 -6.69
N TYR A 3 14.32 16.16 -7.46
CA TYR A 3 14.76 14.76 -7.58
C TYR A 3 16.21 14.66 -8.06
N TYR A 4 16.54 15.35 -9.16
CA TYR A 4 17.89 15.29 -9.75
C TYR A 4 18.95 15.92 -8.84
N ARG A 5 18.59 16.96 -8.09
CA ARG A 5 19.47 17.57 -7.09
C ARG A 5 19.79 16.60 -5.97
N ILE A 6 18.78 15.96 -5.40
CA ILE A 6 18.97 14.96 -4.34
C ILE A 6 19.76 13.77 -4.87
N LYS A 7 19.42 13.26 -6.08
CA LYS A 7 20.11 12.12 -6.71
C LYS A 7 21.62 12.37 -6.86
N ARG A 8 22.00 13.57 -7.27
CA ARG A 8 23.42 13.96 -7.40
C ARG A 8 24.15 13.95 -6.05
N ASP A 9 23.46 14.34 -4.99
CA ASP A 9 24.06 14.51 -3.68
C ASP A 9 23.97 13.24 -2.79
N ILE A 10 23.27 12.17 -3.24
CA ILE A 10 23.15 10.88 -2.53
C ILE A 10 24.50 10.33 -2.03
N PRO A 11 25.57 10.28 -2.84
CA PRO A 11 26.86 9.72 -2.40
C PRO A 11 27.39 10.37 -1.12
N ASN A 12 27.09 11.66 -0.91
CA ASN A 12 27.60 12.44 0.22
C ASN A 12 26.93 12.07 1.55
N PHE A 13 25.67 11.61 1.54
CA PHE A 13 24.90 11.35 2.76
C PHE A 13 24.43 9.88 2.91
N GLN A 14 24.52 9.05 1.87
CA GLN A 14 24.07 7.66 1.93
C GLN A 14 24.77 6.85 3.02
N LYS A 15 26.08 7.07 3.18
CA LYS A 15 26.87 6.41 4.24
C LYS A 15 26.37 6.80 5.62
N PHE A 16 26.14 8.09 5.85
CA PHE A 16 25.61 8.60 7.12
C PHE A 16 24.22 8.02 7.43
N ILE A 17 23.30 8.02 6.44
CA ILE A 17 21.96 7.47 6.60
C ILE A 17 22.00 6.00 7.03
N ARG A 18 22.84 5.19 6.37
CA ARG A 18 22.95 3.77 6.66
C ARG A 18 23.65 3.49 7.99
N GLU A 19 24.77 4.14 8.26
CA GLU A 19 25.64 3.80 9.39
C GLU A 19 25.24 4.49 10.69
N GLN A 20 24.72 5.71 10.63
CA GLN A 20 24.32 6.46 11.81
C GLN A 20 22.83 6.35 12.13
N LEU A 21 21.98 6.31 11.11
CA LEU A 21 20.53 6.26 11.30
C LEU A 21 19.96 4.83 11.16
N GLY A 22 20.71 3.89 10.58
CA GLY A 22 20.23 2.54 10.31
C GLY A 22 19.07 2.49 9.31
N TRP A 23 18.83 3.58 8.57
CA TRP A 23 17.73 3.68 7.63
C TRP A 23 18.13 3.17 6.24
N LYS A 24 17.14 2.64 5.51
CA LYS A 24 17.36 2.14 4.16
C LYS A 24 16.97 3.18 3.13
N LEU A 25 17.91 3.50 2.24
CA LEU A 25 17.66 4.33 1.09
C LEU A 25 17.39 3.43 -0.13
N ILE A 26 16.19 3.53 -0.69
CA ILE A 26 15.80 2.88 -1.95
C ILE A 26 15.99 3.93 -3.04
N HIS A 27 16.82 3.60 -4.02
CA HIS A 27 17.11 4.47 -5.15
C HIS A 27 17.02 3.66 -6.43
N THR A 28 16.09 4.04 -7.29
CA THR A 28 15.90 3.48 -8.63
C THR A 28 15.97 4.61 -9.65
N GLU A 29 15.75 4.30 -10.92
CA GLU A 29 15.72 5.31 -11.98
C GLU A 29 14.68 6.40 -11.73
N ASN A 30 13.50 6.03 -11.23
CA ASN A 30 12.34 6.91 -11.10
C ASN A 30 11.87 7.12 -9.65
N LEU A 31 12.47 6.42 -8.67
CA LEU A 31 12.07 6.49 -7.28
C LEU A 31 13.26 6.72 -6.36
N LEU A 32 13.09 7.67 -5.44
CA LEU A 32 13.97 7.86 -4.30
C LEU A 32 13.12 7.84 -3.02
N LYS A 33 13.29 6.80 -2.22
CA LYS A 33 12.54 6.59 -0.98
C LYS A 33 13.48 6.31 0.18
N LEU A 34 13.24 6.99 1.29
CA LEU A 34 13.92 6.74 2.56
C LEU A 34 12.99 5.97 3.50
N GLU A 35 13.34 4.72 3.82
CA GLU A 35 12.63 3.93 4.82
C GLU A 35 13.13 4.29 6.22
N LYS A 36 12.33 5.09 6.93
CA LYS A 36 12.56 5.43 8.33
C LYS A 36 11.94 4.34 9.21
N ARG A 37 12.76 3.72 10.05
CA ARG A 37 12.28 2.70 11.01
C ARG A 37 12.48 3.25 12.42
N PRO A 38 11.44 3.78 13.06
CA PRO A 38 11.52 4.22 14.44
C PRO A 38 11.67 3.00 15.37
N ALA A 39 12.34 3.19 16.50
CA ALA A 39 12.48 2.12 17.51
C ALA A 39 11.13 1.78 18.16
N HIS A 40 10.25 2.76 18.30
CA HIS A 40 8.89 2.60 18.82
C HIS A 40 7.90 3.27 17.87
N ALA A 41 6.73 2.66 17.74
CA ALA A 41 5.62 3.25 16.98
C ALA A 41 4.94 4.33 17.83
N GLU A 42 4.74 5.51 17.24
CA GLU A 42 4.05 6.62 17.85
C GLU A 42 2.75 6.95 17.09
N PRO A 43 1.70 7.46 17.74
CA PRO A 43 0.42 7.73 17.10
C PRO A 43 0.50 8.62 15.85
N PHE A 44 1.44 9.58 15.83
CA PHE A 44 1.64 10.51 14.71
C PHE A 44 2.36 9.89 13.50
N MET A 45 2.82 8.65 13.59
CA MET A 45 3.53 7.95 12.50
C MET A 45 2.60 7.24 11.54
N GLY A 46 1.29 7.30 11.77
CA GLY A 46 0.28 6.77 10.86
C GLY A 46 0.19 7.55 9.55
N ILE A 47 -0.57 7.02 8.62
CA ILE A 47 -0.92 7.71 7.38
C ILE A 47 -1.94 8.79 7.74
N GLU A 48 -1.61 10.06 7.49
CA GLU A 48 -2.40 11.22 7.92
C GLU A 48 -3.82 11.20 7.31
N GLU A 49 -3.93 10.74 6.08
CA GLU A 49 -5.21 10.64 5.37
C GLU A 49 -6.13 9.55 5.94
N PHE A 50 -5.60 8.56 6.68
CA PHE A 50 -6.35 7.41 7.16
C PHE A 50 -6.98 7.70 8.52
N THR A 51 -8.29 7.47 8.62
CA THR A 51 -9.07 7.77 9.83
C THR A 51 -9.56 6.50 10.55
N GLU A 52 -9.52 5.34 9.86
CA GLU A 52 -10.06 4.09 10.37
C GLU A 52 -9.05 2.94 10.15
N ILE A 53 -9.12 1.93 11.01
CA ILE A 53 -8.34 0.68 10.84
C ILE A 53 -8.67 0.03 9.49
N ARG A 54 -9.92 0.14 9.04
CA ARG A 54 -10.37 -0.37 7.74
C ARG A 54 -9.53 0.16 6.59
N ASP A 55 -9.11 1.42 6.63
CA ASP A 55 -8.29 2.03 5.59
C ASP A 55 -6.97 1.28 5.42
N TYR A 56 -6.32 0.92 6.54
CA TYR A 56 -5.08 0.14 6.54
C TYR A 56 -5.32 -1.30 6.03
N CYS A 57 -6.42 -1.95 6.44
CA CYS A 57 -6.77 -3.27 5.96
C CYS A 57 -7.00 -3.28 4.45
N ILE A 58 -7.74 -2.30 3.93
CA ILE A 58 -7.97 -2.13 2.49
C ILE A 58 -6.65 -1.90 1.76
N LEU A 59 -5.78 -1.01 2.28
CA LEU A 59 -4.46 -0.76 1.69
C LEU A 59 -3.64 -2.05 1.58
N CYS A 60 -3.56 -2.83 2.67
CA CYS A 60 -2.81 -4.08 2.66
C CYS A 60 -3.34 -5.07 1.61
N VAL A 61 -4.66 -5.21 1.50
CA VAL A 61 -5.28 -6.10 0.51
C VAL A 61 -5.05 -5.61 -0.91
N ILE A 62 -5.11 -4.30 -1.17
CA ILE A 62 -4.81 -3.75 -2.49
C ILE A 62 -3.32 -3.95 -2.84
N LEU A 63 -2.40 -3.80 -1.88
CA LEU A 63 -0.99 -4.10 -2.12
C LEU A 63 -0.77 -5.57 -2.50
N MET A 64 -1.48 -6.52 -1.84
CA MET A 64 -1.47 -7.94 -2.23
C MET A 64 -2.00 -8.14 -3.65
N TYR A 65 -3.11 -7.48 -4.00
CA TYR A 65 -3.69 -7.56 -5.34
C TYR A 65 -2.73 -7.08 -6.42
N LEU A 66 -2.00 -5.99 -6.16
CA LEU A 66 -1.04 -5.42 -7.11
C LEU A 66 0.25 -6.25 -7.22
N GLU A 67 0.63 -7.00 -6.17
CA GLU A 67 1.80 -7.88 -6.20
C GLU A 67 1.62 -9.03 -7.22
N ASP A 68 0.38 -9.50 -7.37
CA ASP A 68 0.02 -10.55 -8.34
C ASP A 68 -0.18 -10.02 -9.78
N LYS A 69 -0.11 -8.71 -9.98
CA LYS A 69 -0.30 -8.06 -11.29
C LYS A 69 1.03 -7.62 -11.89
N GLU A 70 1.17 -7.83 -13.19
CA GLU A 70 2.31 -7.29 -13.93
C GLU A 70 2.34 -5.75 -13.91
N GLU A 71 3.53 -5.20 -14.06
CA GLU A 71 3.71 -3.76 -14.23
C GLU A 71 3.01 -3.28 -15.50
N GLN A 72 2.32 -2.17 -15.43
CA GLN A 72 1.47 -1.59 -16.48
C GLN A 72 0.19 -2.39 -16.79
N ALA A 73 -0.11 -3.46 -16.05
CA ALA A 73 -1.36 -4.19 -16.21
C ALA A 73 -2.55 -3.30 -15.84
N PRO A 74 -3.56 -3.19 -16.71
CA PRO A 74 -4.81 -2.51 -16.40
C PRO A 74 -5.68 -3.39 -15.50
N PHE A 75 -6.54 -2.75 -14.69
CA PHE A 75 -7.56 -3.43 -13.92
C PHE A 75 -8.75 -2.50 -13.64
N LEU A 76 -9.92 -3.09 -13.49
CA LEU A 76 -11.15 -2.36 -13.21
C LEU A 76 -11.38 -2.18 -11.71
N LEU A 77 -12.03 -1.09 -11.33
CA LEU A 77 -12.44 -0.84 -9.94
C LEU A 77 -13.33 -1.96 -9.42
N SER A 78 -14.26 -2.46 -10.23
CA SER A 78 -15.18 -3.56 -9.88
C SER A 78 -14.44 -4.86 -9.55
N GLU A 79 -13.38 -5.19 -10.29
CA GLU A 79 -12.50 -6.35 -9.98
C GLU A 79 -11.81 -6.18 -8.63
N LEU A 80 -11.25 -4.99 -8.39
CA LEU A 80 -10.58 -4.66 -7.14
C LEU A 80 -11.52 -4.72 -5.95
N ILE A 81 -12.75 -4.17 -6.07
CA ILE A 81 -13.79 -4.21 -5.05
C ILE A 81 -14.13 -5.65 -4.68
N SER A 82 -14.35 -6.50 -5.67
CA SER A 82 -14.66 -7.92 -5.46
C SER A 82 -13.53 -8.66 -4.76
N TYR A 83 -12.28 -8.35 -5.11
CA TYR A 83 -11.12 -8.91 -4.45
C TYR A 83 -11.03 -8.47 -2.99
N VAL A 84 -11.14 -7.16 -2.72
CA VAL A 84 -11.09 -6.59 -1.36
C VAL A 84 -12.19 -7.20 -0.48
N GLU A 85 -13.41 -7.30 -0.98
CA GLU A 85 -14.52 -7.92 -0.26
C GLU A 85 -14.22 -9.38 0.07
N THR A 86 -13.73 -10.14 -0.90
CA THR A 86 -13.42 -11.56 -0.73
C THR A 86 -12.33 -11.77 0.33
N GLN A 87 -11.29 -10.96 0.33
CA GLN A 87 -10.20 -11.09 1.30
C GLN A 87 -10.59 -10.64 2.70
N LEU A 88 -11.39 -9.59 2.83
CA LEU A 88 -11.72 -9.01 4.14
C LEU A 88 -12.93 -9.64 4.82
N LYS A 89 -13.81 -10.35 4.10
CA LYS A 89 -15.05 -10.90 4.66
C LYS A 89 -14.86 -11.83 5.86
N ALA A 90 -13.70 -12.45 6.00
CA ALA A 90 -13.38 -13.31 7.14
C ALA A 90 -13.05 -12.53 8.42
N TYR A 91 -12.70 -11.25 8.29
CA TYR A 91 -12.19 -10.41 9.38
C TYR A 91 -13.12 -9.25 9.72
N MET A 92 -13.88 -8.75 8.74
CA MET A 92 -14.80 -7.64 8.93
C MET A 92 -15.95 -7.68 7.92
N THR A 93 -17.06 -7.05 8.30
CA THR A 93 -18.19 -6.88 7.38
C THR A 93 -17.89 -5.76 6.39
N ILE A 94 -17.92 -6.09 5.10
CA ILE A 94 -17.82 -5.14 4.01
C ILE A 94 -19.21 -4.96 3.39
N ASP A 95 -19.66 -3.73 3.33
CA ASP A 95 -20.93 -3.33 2.73
C ASP A 95 -20.71 -2.08 1.86
N TRP A 96 -20.61 -2.27 0.56
CA TRP A 96 -20.40 -1.19 -0.39
C TRP A 96 -21.63 -0.32 -0.63
N THR A 97 -22.80 -0.67 -0.06
CA THR A 97 -23.96 0.24 -0.02
C THR A 97 -23.73 1.36 0.99
N SER A 98 -22.90 1.13 2.00
CA SER A 98 -22.51 2.11 3.01
C SER A 98 -21.61 3.19 2.45
N PHE A 99 -22.08 4.44 2.51
CA PHE A 99 -21.31 5.61 2.08
C PHE A 99 -19.96 5.73 2.82
N THR A 100 -19.92 5.45 4.12
CA THR A 100 -18.70 5.52 4.93
C THR A 100 -17.66 4.49 4.45
N GLN A 101 -18.11 3.29 4.09
CA GLN A 101 -17.20 2.24 3.61
C GLN A 101 -16.67 2.55 2.21
N ARG A 102 -17.52 3.10 1.33
CA ARG A 102 -17.05 3.59 0.02
C ARG A 102 -16.02 4.71 0.18
N LYS A 103 -16.24 5.64 1.12
CA LYS A 103 -15.26 6.71 1.41
C LYS A 103 -13.90 6.16 1.89
N SER A 104 -13.90 5.09 2.69
CA SER A 104 -12.65 4.41 3.09
C SER A 104 -11.88 3.92 1.87
N LEU A 105 -12.56 3.23 0.95
CA LEU A 105 -11.91 2.75 -0.28
C LEU A 105 -11.38 3.91 -1.14
N VAL A 106 -12.19 4.95 -1.36
CA VAL A 106 -11.78 6.13 -2.15
C VAL A 106 -10.56 6.81 -1.52
N ARG A 107 -10.52 6.95 -0.21
CA ARG A 107 -9.38 7.54 0.52
C ARG A 107 -8.11 6.74 0.32
N VAL A 108 -8.20 5.41 0.36
CA VAL A 108 -7.05 4.54 0.10
C VAL A 108 -6.60 4.63 -1.35
N LEU A 109 -7.52 4.63 -2.32
CA LEU A 109 -7.19 4.77 -3.74
C LEU A 109 -6.50 6.11 -4.02
N GLN A 110 -7.02 7.22 -3.50
CA GLN A 110 -6.41 8.55 -3.63
C GLN A 110 -5.00 8.59 -3.01
N TYR A 111 -4.80 7.96 -1.86
CA TYR A 111 -3.48 7.83 -1.25
C TYR A 111 -2.52 7.06 -2.15
N MET A 112 -2.97 5.96 -2.75
CA MET A 112 -2.15 5.16 -3.66
C MET A 112 -1.85 5.89 -4.98
N GLU A 113 -2.80 6.66 -5.50
CA GLU A 113 -2.59 7.55 -6.66
C GLU A 113 -1.56 8.66 -6.34
N LYS A 114 -1.69 9.32 -5.18
CA LYS A 114 -0.75 10.34 -4.69
C LYS A 114 0.68 9.82 -4.61
N LEU A 115 0.86 8.56 -4.18
CA LEU A 115 2.15 7.88 -4.12
C LEU A 115 2.53 7.16 -5.42
N GLN A 116 1.70 7.30 -6.47
CA GLN A 116 1.92 6.72 -7.79
C GLN A 116 2.06 5.18 -7.80
N MET A 117 1.45 4.49 -6.85
CA MET A 117 1.36 3.02 -6.86
C MET A 117 0.40 2.52 -7.94
N ILE A 118 -0.66 3.30 -8.19
CA ILE A 118 -1.63 3.10 -9.25
C ILE A 118 -1.81 4.39 -10.04
N ARG A 119 -2.30 4.29 -11.26
CA ARG A 119 -2.63 5.42 -12.12
C ARG A 119 -4.03 5.25 -12.68
N VAL A 120 -4.84 6.29 -12.64
CA VAL A 120 -6.12 6.33 -13.34
C VAL A 120 -5.87 6.45 -14.84
N ARG A 121 -6.45 5.56 -15.62
CA ARG A 121 -6.45 5.60 -17.08
C ARG A 121 -7.74 6.18 -17.63
N ASP A 122 -8.87 5.85 -16.99
CA ASP A 122 -10.18 6.38 -17.34
C ASP A 122 -11.10 6.42 -16.12
N GLY A 123 -11.98 7.41 -16.06
CA GLY A 123 -12.87 7.61 -14.92
C GLY A 123 -12.26 8.49 -13.83
N ARG A 124 -12.89 8.46 -12.64
CA ARG A 124 -12.44 9.19 -11.44
C ARG A 124 -12.73 8.39 -10.19
N SER A 125 -11.73 8.25 -9.33
CA SER A 125 -11.86 7.51 -8.05
C SER A 125 -12.94 8.08 -7.13
N GLU A 126 -13.12 9.40 -7.13
CA GLU A 126 -14.13 10.09 -6.30
C GLU A 126 -15.56 9.70 -6.64
N GLY A 127 -15.82 9.35 -7.91
CA GLY A 127 -17.15 8.99 -8.37
C GLY A 127 -17.75 7.81 -7.64
N PHE A 128 -16.94 6.79 -7.32
CA PHE A 128 -17.39 5.64 -6.53
C PHE A 128 -17.83 6.02 -5.11
N GLY A 129 -17.25 7.07 -4.54
CA GLY A 129 -17.67 7.60 -3.24
C GLY A 129 -19.11 8.12 -3.26
N ALA A 130 -19.54 8.74 -4.36
CA ALA A 130 -20.88 9.30 -4.52
C ALA A 130 -21.91 8.24 -4.94
N GLU A 131 -21.59 7.45 -5.95
CA GLU A 131 -22.49 6.43 -6.51
C GLU A 131 -21.79 5.07 -6.59
N ALA A 132 -22.41 4.03 -5.99
CA ALA A 132 -21.96 2.66 -6.16
C ALA A 132 -22.30 2.21 -7.59
N GLY A 133 -21.28 1.99 -8.42
CA GLY A 133 -21.46 1.52 -9.79
C GLY A 133 -20.70 2.33 -10.84
N GLN A 134 -20.06 3.42 -10.46
CA GLN A 134 -19.16 4.11 -11.37
C GLN A 134 -17.88 3.29 -11.56
N GLU A 135 -17.63 2.91 -12.80
CA GLU A 135 -16.44 2.15 -13.16
C GLU A 135 -15.22 3.07 -13.36
N VAL A 136 -14.07 2.61 -12.95
CA VAL A 136 -12.78 3.30 -13.12
C VAL A 136 -11.75 2.30 -13.61
N LEU A 137 -11.00 2.68 -14.63
CA LEU A 137 -9.88 1.90 -15.14
C LEU A 137 -8.57 2.41 -14.53
N TYR A 138 -7.91 1.54 -13.83
CA TYR A 138 -6.58 1.78 -13.25
C TYR A 138 -5.49 1.04 -14.00
N GLU A 139 -4.26 1.42 -13.71
CA GLU A 139 -3.03 0.75 -14.13
C GLU A 139 -2.13 0.53 -12.93
N ASN A 140 -1.58 -0.67 -12.80
CA ASN A 140 -0.50 -0.96 -11.85
C ASN A 140 0.81 -0.31 -12.35
N THR A 141 1.39 0.59 -11.58
CA THR A 141 2.66 1.23 -11.94
C THR A 141 3.89 0.39 -11.59
N GLY A 142 3.71 -0.68 -10.81
CA GLY A 142 4.79 -1.48 -10.25
C GLY A 142 5.52 -0.83 -9.06
N TYR A 143 5.11 0.36 -8.61
CA TYR A 143 5.75 1.01 -7.46
C TYR A 143 5.26 0.51 -6.11
N SER A 144 4.13 -0.21 -6.06
CA SER A 144 3.59 -0.85 -4.84
C SER A 144 4.63 -1.72 -4.13
N LYS A 145 5.48 -2.43 -4.87
CA LYS A 145 6.57 -3.27 -4.34
C LYS A 145 7.58 -2.53 -3.45
N TYR A 146 7.70 -1.21 -3.58
CA TYR A 146 8.57 -0.41 -2.72
C TYR A 146 7.91 0.07 -1.43
N PHE A 147 6.60 -0.14 -1.30
CA PHE A 147 5.80 0.19 -0.12
C PHE A 147 5.43 -1.05 0.68
N ALA A 148 5.26 -2.18 0.02
CA ALA A 148 5.14 -3.47 0.69
C ALA A 148 6.52 -3.90 1.21
N THR A 149 6.70 -3.93 2.53
CA THR A 149 7.91 -4.50 3.12
C THR A 149 7.74 -6.01 3.17
N SER A 150 8.60 -6.76 2.48
CA SER A 150 8.65 -8.20 2.66
C SER A 150 9.08 -8.51 4.09
N PHE A 151 8.27 -9.27 4.82
CA PHE A 151 8.66 -9.81 6.12
C PHE A 151 9.36 -11.15 5.90
N PRO A 152 10.69 -11.24 6.07
CA PRO A 152 11.40 -12.50 5.85
C PRO A 152 10.92 -13.65 6.74
N GLY A 153 10.16 -13.34 7.79
CA GLY A 153 9.60 -14.31 8.71
C GLY A 153 8.16 -14.78 8.39
N ALA A 154 7.46 -14.17 7.45
CA ALA A 154 6.08 -14.54 7.16
C ALA A 154 5.94 -15.97 6.60
N VAL A 155 6.96 -16.45 5.91
CA VAL A 155 7.01 -17.84 5.37
C VAL A 155 7.30 -18.87 6.47
N SER A 156 7.97 -18.46 7.56
CA SER A 156 8.28 -19.35 8.69
C SER A 156 7.07 -19.67 9.57
N TYR A 157 6.04 -18.84 9.59
CA TYR A 157 4.87 -19.06 10.45
C TYR A 157 3.88 -20.09 9.90
N THR A 158 3.96 -20.47 8.65
CA THR A 158 3.14 -21.55 8.07
C THR A 158 3.58 -22.95 8.54
N HIS A 159 4.72 -23.07 9.22
CA HIS A 159 5.28 -24.30 9.77
C HIS A 159 5.43 -24.32 11.30
N LEU A 160 4.85 -23.35 12.00
CA LEU A 160 4.67 -23.47 13.44
C LEU A 160 3.58 -24.52 13.71
N THR A 161 3.96 -25.79 13.69
CA THR A 161 3.26 -26.79 14.44
C THR A 161 3.25 -26.31 15.89
N LEU A 162 2.06 -26.04 16.41
CA LEU A 162 1.85 -25.82 17.84
C LEU A 162 2.55 -26.97 18.59
N PRO A 163 3.38 -26.68 19.59
CA PRO A 163 3.93 -27.76 20.40
C PRO A 163 2.74 -28.54 20.99
N THR A 164 2.57 -29.75 20.50
CA THR A 164 1.71 -30.74 21.15
C THR A 164 2.17 -30.82 22.58
N LYS A 165 1.28 -30.49 23.47
CA LYS A 165 1.41 -30.62 24.93
C LYS A 165 2.11 -31.90 25.23
N LEU A 166 3.31 -31.83 25.76
CA LEU A 166 3.94 -32.98 26.45
C LEU A 166 3.15 -33.22 27.72
N GLU A 167 2.63 -34.41 27.80
CA GLU A 167 2.11 -34.99 29.03
C GLU A 167 3.24 -35.10 30.09
#